data_38905df7b3a3c7f25ca777efad548304
#
_entry.id   38905df7b3a3c7f25ca777efad548304
#
_cell.length_a   1.000
_cell.length_b   1.000
_cell.length_c   1.000
_cell.angle_alpha   90.00
_cell.angle_beta   90.00
_cell.angle_gamma   90.00
#
_symmetry.space_group_name_H-M   'P 1'
#
loop_
_entity.id
_entity.type
_entity.pdbx_description
1 polymer ?
#
loop_
_entity_poly.entity_id
_entity_poly.type
_entity_poly.pdbx_seq_one_letter_code
_entity_poly.pdbx_strand_id
1 'polypeptide(L)'
;AECRAEMDAAKLLVLDVAERIERDGAQAARDGISLIKFHVAGVLQRVLDRAIQVHGALGMTDDTPLAYWYRHERGARIYDGPDEVHKSAVAKRILFAAGMG
;
A
#
# COMPACT_ATOMS: atom_id res chain seq x y z
N ALA A 1 15.00 -4.60 10.04
CA ALA A 1 15.64 -4.39 8.73
C ALA A 1 14.65 -4.56 7.59
N GLU A 2 13.81 -5.58 7.62
CA GLU A 2 12.74 -5.78 6.63
C GLU A 2 11.75 -4.63 6.61
N CYS A 3 11.32 -4.17 7.78
CA CYS A 3 10.41 -3.02 7.88
C CYS A 3 11.06 -1.78 7.27
N ARG A 4 12.33 -1.52 7.56
CA ARG A 4 13.03 -0.36 7.02
C ARG A 4 13.08 -0.40 5.50
N ALA A 5 13.44 -1.56 4.93
CA ALA A 5 13.51 -1.73 3.49
C ALA A 5 12.15 -1.53 2.82
N GLU A 6 11.11 -2.15 3.36
CA GLU A 6 9.76 -2.03 2.81
C GLU A 6 9.21 -0.60 2.93
N MET A 7 9.45 0.06 4.06
CA MET A 7 9.01 1.44 4.28
C MET A 7 9.72 2.41 3.34
N ASP A 8 11.04 2.27 3.20
CA ASP A 8 11.81 3.14 2.30
C ASP A 8 11.39 2.93 0.84
N ALA A 9 11.19 1.70 0.41
CA ALA A 9 10.72 1.39 -0.95
C ALA A 9 9.32 1.98 -1.20
N ALA A 10 8.40 1.83 -0.24
CA ALA A 10 7.06 2.40 -0.34
C ALA A 10 7.10 3.93 -0.42
N LYS A 11 7.92 4.57 0.40
CA LYS A 11 8.10 6.02 0.40
C LYS A 11 8.62 6.52 -0.95
N LEU A 12 9.63 5.86 -1.49
CA LEU A 12 10.20 6.23 -2.79
C LEU A 12 9.18 6.09 -3.91
N LEU A 13 8.36 5.03 -3.87
CA LEU A 13 7.30 4.85 -4.85
C LEU A 13 6.25 5.97 -4.76
N VAL A 14 5.84 6.34 -3.55
CA VAL A 14 4.88 7.44 -3.34
C VAL A 14 5.45 8.76 -3.87
N LEU A 15 6.71 9.07 -3.58
CA LEU A 15 7.36 10.29 -4.06
C LEU A 15 7.46 10.32 -5.58
N ASP A 16 7.79 9.19 -6.22
CA ASP A 16 7.82 9.08 -7.67
C ASP A 16 6.46 9.33 -8.30
N VAL A 17 5.40 8.76 -7.73
CA VAL A 17 4.03 8.96 -8.21
C VAL A 17 3.60 10.43 -8.02
N ALA A 18 3.93 11.03 -6.88
CA ALA A 18 3.62 12.45 -6.62
C ALA A 18 4.30 13.36 -7.65
N GLU A 19 5.55 13.08 -8.00
CA GLU A 19 6.27 13.83 -9.02
C GLU A 19 5.62 13.68 -10.40
N ARG A 20 5.17 12.46 -10.75
CA ARG A 20 4.47 12.23 -12.02
C ARG A 20 3.14 12.97 -12.08
N ILE A 21 2.39 13.03 -10.97
CA ILE A 21 1.14 13.79 -10.90
C ILE A 21 1.41 15.27 -11.14
N GLU A 22 2.44 15.80 -10.51
CA GLU A 22 2.80 17.21 -10.65
C GLU A 22 3.24 17.55 -12.08
N ARG A 23 4.02 16.68 -12.71
CA ARG A 23 4.54 16.88 -14.05
C ARG A 23 3.50 16.63 -15.16
N ASP A 24 2.75 15.54 -15.06
CA ASP A 24 1.92 15.02 -16.15
C ASP A 24 0.42 14.98 -15.83
N GLY A 25 0.03 15.29 -14.59
CA GLY A 25 -1.35 15.25 -14.14
C GLY A 25 -1.78 13.86 -13.62
N ALA A 26 -2.89 13.84 -12.87
CA ALA A 26 -3.39 12.64 -12.20
C ALA A 26 -3.81 11.54 -13.19
N GLN A 27 -4.38 11.91 -14.33
CA GLN A 27 -4.82 10.92 -15.32
C GLN A 27 -3.64 10.15 -15.92
N ALA A 28 -2.54 10.84 -16.22
CA ALA A 28 -1.32 10.19 -16.73
C ALA A 28 -0.66 9.30 -15.66
N ALA A 29 -0.78 9.67 -14.39
CA ALA A 29 -0.20 8.94 -13.26
C ALA A 29 -1.15 7.90 -12.65
N ARG A 30 -2.30 7.64 -13.25
CA ARG A 30 -3.35 6.78 -12.66
C ARG A 30 -2.86 5.38 -12.27
N ASP A 31 -1.98 4.79 -13.04
CA ASP A 31 -1.43 3.47 -12.71
C ASP A 31 -0.58 3.52 -11.45
N GLY A 32 0.27 4.54 -11.33
CA GLY A 32 1.06 4.76 -10.13
C GLY A 32 0.18 5.00 -8.90
N ILE A 33 -0.90 5.77 -9.03
CA ILE A 33 -1.85 6.02 -7.95
C ILE A 33 -2.47 4.70 -7.48
N SER A 34 -2.89 3.85 -8.40
CA SER A 34 -3.43 2.52 -8.06
C SER A 34 -2.37 1.63 -7.42
N LEU A 35 -1.13 1.64 -7.92
CA LEU A 35 -0.04 0.85 -7.37
C LEU A 35 0.26 1.22 -5.91
N ILE A 36 0.39 2.51 -5.61
CA ILE A 36 0.69 2.93 -4.24
C ILE A 36 -0.46 2.61 -3.28
N LYS A 37 -1.70 2.66 -3.76
CA LYS A 37 -2.87 2.40 -2.90
C LYS A 37 -2.82 0.99 -2.29
N PHE A 38 -2.60 -0.05 -3.09
CA PHE A 38 -2.52 -1.39 -2.53
C PHE A 38 -1.13 -1.74 -1.97
N HIS A 39 -0.07 -1.22 -2.58
CA HIS A 39 1.29 -1.53 -2.12
C HIS A 39 1.56 -0.97 -0.72
N VAL A 40 1.28 0.32 -0.51
CA VAL A 40 1.51 0.98 0.78
C VAL A 40 0.64 0.38 1.87
N ALA A 41 -0.63 0.08 1.59
CA ALA A 41 -1.52 -0.57 2.55
C ALA A 41 -0.97 -1.93 2.99
N GLY A 42 -0.42 -2.72 2.06
CA GLY A 42 0.22 -4.00 2.37
C GLY A 42 1.47 -3.85 3.22
N VAL A 43 2.31 -2.85 2.94
CA VAL A 43 3.51 -2.56 3.74
C VAL A 43 3.12 -2.19 5.16
N LEU A 44 2.16 -1.28 5.32
CA LEU A 44 1.68 -0.87 6.64
C LEU A 44 1.21 -2.06 7.46
N GLN A 45 0.43 -2.95 6.86
CA GLN A 45 -0.09 -4.14 7.53
C GLN A 45 1.04 -5.07 7.98
N ARG A 46 2.04 -5.31 7.13
CA ARG A 46 3.19 -6.16 7.48
C ARG A 46 4.04 -5.55 8.60
N VAL A 47 4.25 -4.24 8.57
CA VAL A 47 5.00 -3.54 9.63
C VAL A 47 4.26 -3.64 10.97
N LEU A 48 2.96 -3.41 10.96
CA LEU A 48 2.13 -3.53 12.17
C LEU A 48 2.11 -4.95 12.70
N ASP A 49 2.00 -5.95 11.83
CA ASP A 49 2.03 -7.36 12.20
C ASP A 49 3.34 -7.73 12.90
N ARG A 50 4.47 -7.32 12.34
CA ARG A 50 5.78 -7.56 12.94
C ARG A 50 5.95 -6.84 14.28
N ALA A 51 5.43 -5.61 14.39
CA ALA A 51 5.45 -4.86 15.65
C ALA A 51 4.66 -5.57 16.76
N ILE A 52 3.47 -6.10 16.42
CA ILE A 52 2.68 -6.90 17.36
C ILE A 52 3.47 -8.13 17.79
N GLN A 53 4.08 -8.83 16.84
CA GLN A 53 4.85 -10.04 17.12
C GLN A 53 6.01 -9.77 18.10
N VAL A 54 6.74 -8.68 17.88
CA VAL A 54 7.87 -8.28 18.76
C VAL A 54 7.40 -7.96 20.17
N HIS A 55 6.21 -7.36 20.32
CA HIS A 55 5.64 -7.05 21.63
C HIS A 55 5.02 -8.27 22.32
N GLY A 56 4.83 -9.37 21.59
CA GLY A 56 4.21 -10.58 22.13
C GLY A 56 2.75 -10.33 22.53
N ALA A 57 2.31 -10.97 23.61
CA ALA A 57 0.92 -10.84 24.07
C ALA A 57 0.51 -9.39 24.35
N LEU A 58 1.44 -8.55 24.80
CA LEU A 58 1.19 -7.13 25.04
C LEU A 58 0.72 -6.43 23.77
N GLY A 59 1.27 -6.79 22.61
CA GLY A 59 0.89 -6.23 21.30
C GLY A 59 -0.57 -6.51 20.92
N MET A 60 -1.18 -7.52 21.50
CA MET A 60 -2.58 -7.88 21.29
C MET A 60 -3.55 -7.13 22.19
N THR A 61 -3.04 -6.39 23.17
CA THR A 61 -3.84 -5.65 24.14
C THR A 61 -4.00 -4.20 23.73
N ASP A 62 -4.91 -3.50 24.42
CA ASP A 62 -5.12 -2.05 24.24
C ASP A 62 -4.08 -1.20 25.02
N ASP A 63 -3.12 -1.84 25.70
CA ASP A 63 -2.03 -1.12 26.39
C ASP A 63 -1.01 -0.52 25.42
N THR A 64 -1.03 -0.98 24.17
CA THR A 64 -0.33 -0.34 23.05
C THR A 64 -1.34 -0.01 21.95
N PRO A 65 -1.05 0.95 21.05
CA PRO A 65 -1.95 1.27 19.95
C PRO A 65 -1.91 0.27 18.79
N LEU A 66 -1.02 -0.74 18.83
CA LEU A 66 -0.72 -1.59 17.68
C LEU A 66 -1.92 -2.42 17.22
N ALA A 67 -2.64 -3.07 18.14
CA ALA A 67 -3.80 -3.87 17.79
C ALA A 67 -4.93 -3.02 17.20
N TYR A 68 -5.14 -1.83 17.75
CA TYR A 68 -6.09 -0.87 17.20
C TYR A 68 -5.69 -0.44 15.79
N TRP A 69 -4.44 -0.04 15.58
CA TRP A 69 -3.95 0.37 14.26
C TRP A 69 -4.04 -0.76 13.25
N TYR A 70 -3.67 -1.97 13.65
CA TYR A 70 -3.76 -3.14 12.77
C TYR A 70 -5.20 -3.33 12.27
N ARG A 71 -6.18 -3.33 13.17
CA ARG A 71 -7.59 -3.50 12.84
C ARG A 71 -8.12 -2.32 12.02
N HIS A 72 -7.81 -1.09 12.42
CA HIS A 72 -8.29 0.12 11.76
C HIS A 72 -7.71 0.25 10.35
N GLU A 73 -6.41 0.12 10.21
CA GLU A 73 -5.72 0.30 8.93
C GLU A 73 -5.91 -0.88 7.98
N ARG A 74 -6.39 -2.02 8.48
CA ARG A 74 -6.76 -3.15 7.63
C ARG A 74 -7.82 -2.74 6.59
N GLY A 75 -8.67 -1.79 6.94
CA GLY A 75 -9.67 -1.24 6.04
C GLY A 75 -9.10 -0.57 4.80
N ALA A 76 -7.87 -0.08 4.84
CA ALA A 76 -7.21 0.56 3.69
C ALA A 76 -7.12 -0.34 2.46
N ARG A 77 -7.23 -1.66 2.63
CA ARG A 77 -7.24 -2.63 1.53
C ARG A 77 -8.63 -2.86 0.94
N ILE A 78 -9.65 -2.24 1.53
CA ILE A 78 -11.06 -2.46 1.19
C ILE A 78 -11.73 -1.17 0.71
N TYR A 79 -11.55 -0.05 1.42
CA TYR A 79 -12.21 1.21 1.07
C TYR A 79 -11.51 1.93 -0.10
N ASP A 80 -12.23 2.85 -0.73
CA ASP A 80 -11.76 3.65 -1.87
C ASP A 80 -11.20 2.81 -3.02
N GLY A 81 -11.85 1.70 -3.29
CA GLY A 81 -11.43 0.68 -4.23
C GLY A 81 -10.60 -0.40 -3.53
N PRO A 82 -11.14 -1.62 -3.43
CA PRO A 82 -10.38 -2.75 -2.90
C PRO A 82 -9.08 -2.99 -3.67
N ASP A 83 -8.10 -3.62 -3.02
CA ASP A 83 -6.82 -3.97 -3.65
C ASP A 83 -7.02 -4.63 -5.03
N GLU A 84 -7.98 -5.55 -5.14
CA GLU A 84 -8.25 -6.31 -6.36
C GLU A 84 -8.74 -5.42 -7.51
N VAL A 85 -9.50 -4.37 -7.20
CA VAL A 85 -9.97 -3.41 -8.22
C VAL A 85 -8.77 -2.65 -8.80
N HIS A 86 -7.89 -2.15 -7.95
CA HIS A 86 -6.69 -1.44 -8.40
C HIS A 86 -5.73 -2.36 -9.15
N LYS A 87 -5.49 -3.56 -8.65
CA LYS A 87 -4.64 -4.57 -9.30
C LYS A 87 -5.17 -4.94 -10.69
N SER A 88 -6.47 -5.20 -10.77
CA SER A 88 -7.12 -5.55 -12.03
C SER A 88 -7.03 -4.43 -13.05
N ALA A 89 -7.25 -3.19 -12.64
CA ALA A 89 -7.18 -2.04 -13.52
C ALA A 89 -5.77 -1.85 -14.11
N VAL A 90 -4.75 -1.93 -13.27
CA VAL A 90 -3.35 -1.80 -13.71
C VAL A 90 -2.97 -2.98 -14.62
N ALA A 91 -3.30 -4.20 -14.22
CA ALA A 91 -2.98 -5.40 -15.00
C ALA A 91 -3.58 -5.34 -16.42
N LYS A 92 -4.83 -4.92 -16.53
CA LYS A 92 -5.50 -4.75 -17.83
C LYS A 92 -4.75 -3.76 -18.73
N ARG A 93 -4.31 -2.63 -18.18
CA ARG A 93 -3.58 -1.63 -18.96
C ARG A 93 -2.20 -2.12 -19.39
N ILE A 94 -1.49 -2.84 -18.51
CA ILE A 94 -0.19 -3.45 -18.83
C ILE A 94 -0.36 -4.46 -19.97
N LEU A 95 -1.33 -5.34 -19.86
CA LEU A 95 -1.59 -6.37 -20.89
C LEU A 95 -2.01 -5.74 -22.20
N PHE A 96 -2.87 -4.75 -22.17
CA PHE A 96 -3.28 -4.03 -23.38
C PHE A 96 -2.09 -3.36 -24.07
N ALA A 97 -1.23 -2.70 -23.33
CA ALA A 97 -0.02 -2.06 -23.87
C ALA A 97 0.96 -3.07 -24.46
N ALA A 98 0.96 -4.31 -23.97
CA ALA A 98 1.76 -5.40 -24.49
C ALA A 98 1.11 -6.15 -25.68
N GLY A 99 -0.05 -5.69 -26.13
CA GLY A 99 -0.77 -6.32 -27.24
C GLY A 99 -1.52 -7.60 -26.87
N MET A 100 -1.75 -7.83 -25.58
CA MET A 100 -2.38 -9.05 -25.03
C MET A 100 -3.83 -8.83 -24.58
N GLY A 101 -4.34 -7.66 -24.83
CA GLY A 101 -5.69 -7.27 -24.41
C GLY A 101 -6.78 -7.70 -25.34
#